data_6c959caf4ab13847e71d14d87b4e5575
#
_entry.id   6c959caf4ab13847e71d14d87b4e5575
#
_cell.length_a   1.000
_cell.length_b   1.000
_cell.length_c   1.000
_cell.angle_alpha   90.00
_cell.angle_beta   90.00
_cell.angle_gamma   90.00
#
_symmetry.space_group_name_H-M   'P 1'
#
loop_
_entity.id
_entity.type
_entity.pdbx_description
1 polymer ?
#
loop_
_entity_poly.entity_id
_entity_poly.type
_entity_poly.pdbx_seq_one_letter_code
_entity_poly.pdbx_strand_id
1 'polypeptide(L)'
;MITVEKLEKGTYFDDAFKISFRYDPTTVAKVKELAERRYLPEDRAWEIPAHELPALIEKVGLSNIKSEEAVVQALNTKEIEDKREATQERLKGIKPVRDFDFKTAPLPHQIEAFNYGMEKNSLLIGDEQGLGKTKESIDICVARKKELIKTLIICGVNSVKYNWEKEIQIHSNEGCVMVDGKTMDVRVQQLNDWYRGSSYFGVINIESLRNEKIQDALYLGIKDGYIGAIIVDEIHKAKNGGSQQGKALRFLKAPVKIGLSGTPMNKAEDLWNILTWLGVERRSFYSFRNAYCTMGGFGGYKVIGYKNLDSLNAELNTVMLRRKKEEVLDLPPKLYSTEYVELTTAQKKQYRDIKNGIVADMENILASVNPLNCTLRLRQLTSGNPNLTDDSPKLDRIKEMLEEEIIPNGHKAIIFSQWSTIAKDLGIELSEYDPIVITGEVPPEQRQRLVDNFQTNPHCKVAIGTIGAMGTGLTLNKASYVFFMDKAWNSGDNAQAEDRAHRIGTVGAVNVISMVAKGTIDEAVEDYLLENKDLIDRVVDGKGSKQDIKTILNKLLSI
;
A
#
# COMPACT_ATOMS: atom_id res chain seq x y z
N MET A 1 -19.71 26.53 23.72
CA MET A 1 -19.60 25.38 22.81
C MET A 1 -19.39 25.91 21.40
N ILE A 2 -18.40 25.44 20.68
CA ILE A 2 -17.95 25.92 19.37
C ILE A 2 -18.33 24.86 18.35
N THR A 3 -19.07 25.23 17.33
CA THR A 3 -19.37 24.34 16.19
C THR A 3 -18.27 24.51 15.14
N VAL A 4 -17.68 23.42 14.70
CA VAL A 4 -16.61 23.36 13.68
C VAL A 4 -17.15 22.51 12.53
N GLU A 5 -17.25 23.10 11.35
CA GLU A 5 -17.75 22.45 10.13
C GLU A 5 -16.67 22.49 9.06
N LYS A 6 -16.39 21.36 8.42
CA LYS A 6 -15.47 21.33 7.27
C LYS A 6 -16.14 21.98 6.07
N LEU A 7 -15.45 22.87 5.40
CA LEU A 7 -15.93 23.50 4.17
C LEU A 7 -15.45 22.67 2.97
N GLU A 8 -16.34 22.38 2.02
CA GLU A 8 -15.96 21.75 0.74
C GLU A 8 -15.04 22.65 -0.07
N LYS A 9 -15.25 23.97 0.04
CA LYS A 9 -14.34 25.01 -0.47
C LYS A 9 -14.49 26.23 0.43
N GLY A 10 -13.39 26.69 0.99
CA GLY A 10 -13.36 27.90 1.80
C GLY A 10 -13.45 29.16 0.96
N THR A 11 -13.84 30.28 1.59
CA THR A 11 -13.85 31.61 0.96
C THR A 11 -12.44 32.17 0.84
N TYR A 12 -11.59 31.87 1.81
CA TYR A 12 -10.22 32.42 1.91
C TYR A 12 -9.14 31.35 1.89
N PHE A 13 -9.48 30.09 2.23
CA PHE A 13 -8.53 28.97 2.27
C PHE A 13 -9.14 27.75 1.58
N ASP A 14 -8.35 27.04 0.78
CA ASP A 14 -8.83 25.90 -0.01
C ASP A 14 -9.24 24.70 0.86
N ASP A 15 -8.48 24.39 1.92
CA ASP A 15 -8.83 23.38 2.95
C ASP A 15 -9.09 24.10 4.27
N ALA A 16 -10.36 24.29 4.59
CA ALA A 16 -10.79 25.18 5.66
C ALA A 16 -11.89 24.62 6.53
N PHE A 17 -11.95 25.15 7.76
CA PHE A 17 -13.03 24.93 8.69
C PHE A 17 -13.73 26.24 9.01
N LYS A 18 -15.06 26.17 9.05
CA LYS A 18 -15.93 27.24 9.55
C LYS A 18 -16.20 27.04 11.03
N ILE A 19 -15.90 28.07 11.82
CA ILE A 19 -16.02 28.07 13.26
C ILE A 19 -17.13 29.01 13.68
N SER A 20 -18.18 28.47 14.27
CA SER A 20 -19.34 29.20 14.72
C SER A 20 -19.56 29.01 16.24
N PHE A 21 -19.83 30.08 16.97
CA PHE A 21 -20.13 30.02 18.39
C PHE A 21 -20.98 31.23 18.82
N ARG A 22 -21.71 31.06 19.93
CA ARG A 22 -22.39 32.19 20.55
C ARG A 22 -21.34 33.19 21.01
N TYR A 23 -21.53 34.48 20.70
CA TYR A 23 -20.57 35.52 21.05
C TYR A 23 -20.09 35.40 22.48
N ASP A 24 -18.81 35.21 22.64
CA ASP A 24 -18.07 35.17 23.90
C ASP A 24 -16.70 35.83 23.71
N PRO A 25 -16.43 36.95 24.43
CA PRO A 25 -15.18 37.69 24.28
C PRO A 25 -13.93 36.84 24.47
N THR A 26 -14.00 35.86 25.38
CA THR A 26 -12.88 34.98 25.70
C THR A 26 -12.58 34.03 24.52
N THR A 27 -13.61 33.44 23.94
CA THR A 27 -13.48 32.58 22.76
C THR A 27 -13.01 33.39 21.55
N VAL A 28 -13.54 34.60 21.35
CA VAL A 28 -13.06 35.50 20.27
C VAL A 28 -11.59 35.83 20.43
N ALA A 29 -11.14 36.11 21.67
CA ALA A 29 -9.70 36.38 21.91
C ALA A 29 -8.83 35.18 21.52
N LYS A 30 -9.23 33.96 21.94
CA LYS A 30 -8.52 32.71 21.61
C LYS A 30 -8.45 32.44 20.10
N VAL A 31 -9.56 32.65 19.36
CA VAL A 31 -9.56 32.53 17.90
C VAL A 31 -8.65 33.57 17.25
N LYS A 32 -8.62 34.79 17.80
CA LYS A 32 -7.74 35.86 17.31
C LYS A 32 -6.24 35.61 17.52
N GLU A 33 -5.87 34.68 18.39
CA GLU A 33 -4.48 34.27 18.61
C GLU A 33 -3.98 33.24 17.59
N LEU A 34 -4.84 32.68 16.74
CA LEU A 34 -4.43 31.80 15.65
C LEU A 34 -3.64 32.59 14.60
N ALA A 35 -2.63 31.95 13.99
CA ALA A 35 -1.79 32.61 13.00
C ALA A 35 -2.58 32.98 11.74
N GLU A 36 -3.36 32.04 11.23
CA GLU A 36 -4.18 32.23 10.03
C GLU A 36 -5.66 32.07 10.35
N ARG A 37 -6.43 33.13 10.11
CA ARG A 37 -7.89 33.18 10.34
C ARG A 37 -8.52 34.30 9.53
N ARG A 38 -9.80 34.15 9.17
CA ARG A 38 -10.61 35.18 8.54
C ARG A 38 -12.02 35.19 9.14
N TYR A 39 -12.53 36.38 9.40
CA TYR A 39 -13.93 36.53 9.87
C TYR A 39 -14.86 36.60 8.67
N LEU A 40 -15.95 35.83 8.71
CA LEU A 40 -17.03 35.78 7.74
C LEU A 40 -18.23 36.60 8.28
N PRO A 41 -18.41 37.87 7.87
CA PRO A 41 -19.46 38.74 8.44
C PRO A 41 -20.87 38.24 8.18
N GLU A 42 -21.13 37.67 7.01
CA GLU A 42 -22.45 37.17 6.60
C GLU A 42 -22.89 35.98 7.45
N ASP A 43 -21.96 35.09 7.80
CA ASP A 43 -22.19 33.90 8.60
C ASP A 43 -22.02 34.14 10.11
N ARG A 44 -21.48 35.27 10.49
CA ARG A 44 -21.03 35.56 11.88
C ARG A 44 -20.10 34.47 12.43
N ALA A 45 -19.22 33.96 11.59
CA ALA A 45 -18.33 32.85 11.84
C ALA A 45 -16.88 33.21 11.54
N TRP A 46 -15.95 32.33 11.86
CA TRP A 46 -14.56 32.44 11.47
C TRP A 46 -14.21 31.30 10.51
N GLU A 47 -13.37 31.57 9.53
CA GLU A 47 -12.75 30.58 8.67
C GLU A 47 -11.28 30.45 9.08
N ILE A 48 -10.83 29.21 9.27
CA ILE A 48 -9.44 28.88 9.53
C ILE A 48 -8.98 27.77 8.58
N PRO A 49 -7.73 27.77 8.14
CA PRO A 49 -7.20 26.64 7.39
C PRO A 49 -7.08 25.39 8.28
N ALA A 50 -7.09 24.21 7.65
CA ALA A 50 -7.13 22.93 8.39
C ALA A 50 -5.96 22.74 9.36
N HIS A 51 -4.77 23.26 9.03
CA HIS A 51 -3.59 23.17 9.89
C HIS A 51 -3.67 24.02 11.18
N GLU A 52 -4.57 25.01 11.25
CA GLU A 52 -4.79 25.80 12.46
C GLU A 52 -5.80 25.14 13.44
N LEU A 53 -6.48 24.09 13.02
CA LEU A 53 -7.47 23.41 13.85
C LEU A 53 -6.87 22.80 15.14
N PRO A 54 -5.67 22.17 15.14
CA PRO A 54 -5.02 21.72 16.36
C PRO A 54 -4.76 22.86 17.36
N ALA A 55 -4.27 24.00 16.89
CA ALA A 55 -4.01 25.18 17.71
C ALA A 55 -5.30 25.76 18.32
N LEU A 56 -6.40 25.75 17.55
CA LEU A 56 -7.71 26.13 18.07
C LEU A 56 -8.14 25.19 19.21
N ILE A 57 -8.04 23.88 19.02
CA ILE A 57 -8.47 22.87 20.01
C ILE A 57 -7.64 23.03 21.31
N GLU A 58 -6.35 23.25 21.21
CA GLU A 58 -5.48 23.47 22.35
C GLU A 58 -5.93 24.70 23.17
N LYS A 59 -6.26 25.80 22.50
CA LYS A 59 -6.67 27.07 23.14
C LYS A 59 -8.07 27.01 23.77
N VAL A 60 -9.03 26.35 23.13
CA VAL A 60 -10.42 26.35 23.57
C VAL A 60 -10.80 25.14 24.41
N GLY A 61 -10.05 24.04 24.31
CA GLY A 61 -10.30 22.76 24.96
C GLY A 61 -11.26 21.86 24.16
N LEU A 62 -10.90 20.60 24.04
CA LEU A 62 -11.60 19.58 23.25
C LEU A 62 -13.09 19.44 23.62
N SER A 63 -13.41 19.54 24.92
CA SER A 63 -14.79 19.45 25.44
C SER A 63 -15.71 20.58 24.98
N ASN A 64 -15.18 21.67 24.44
CA ASN A 64 -15.92 22.81 23.95
C ASN A 64 -16.21 22.75 22.45
N ILE A 65 -15.71 21.74 21.74
CA ILE A 65 -15.89 21.59 20.29
C ILE A 65 -17.01 20.61 19.98
N LYS A 66 -17.87 21.01 19.06
CA LYS A 66 -19.05 20.27 18.60
C LYS A 66 -18.83 19.80 17.16
N SER A 67 -17.84 18.96 16.93
CA SER A 67 -17.63 18.25 15.68
C SER A 67 -16.64 17.12 15.93
N GLU A 68 -17.13 15.90 15.88
CA GLU A 68 -16.32 14.69 16.12
C GLU A 68 -15.29 14.51 15.01
N GLU A 69 -15.66 14.78 13.76
CA GLU A 69 -14.79 14.64 12.57
C GLU A 69 -13.64 15.64 12.59
N ALA A 70 -13.90 16.91 12.88
CA ALA A 70 -12.87 17.94 12.97
C ALA A 70 -11.88 17.67 14.10
N VAL A 71 -12.38 17.17 15.24
CA VAL A 71 -11.54 16.81 16.39
C VAL A 71 -10.63 15.64 16.06
N VAL A 72 -11.15 14.58 15.43
CA VAL A 72 -10.37 13.42 15.01
C VAL A 72 -9.30 13.83 14.01
N GLN A 73 -9.63 14.66 13.03
CA GLN A 73 -8.66 15.12 12.02
C GLN A 73 -7.53 15.94 12.65
N ALA A 74 -7.86 16.84 13.58
CA ALA A 74 -6.85 17.66 14.25
C ALA A 74 -5.93 16.85 15.17
N LEU A 75 -6.49 15.88 15.90
CA LEU A 75 -5.69 14.99 16.75
C LEU A 75 -4.76 14.12 15.90
N ASN A 76 -5.23 13.63 14.75
CA ASN A 76 -4.40 12.86 13.83
C ASN A 76 -3.26 13.71 13.25
N THR A 77 -3.54 14.96 12.85
CA THR A 77 -2.51 15.87 12.31
C THR A 77 -1.44 16.16 13.37
N LYS A 78 -1.85 16.52 14.59
CA LYS A 78 -0.91 16.76 15.70
C LYS A 78 -0.08 15.52 16.03
N GLU A 79 -0.70 14.35 16.08
CA GLU A 79 0.02 13.10 16.33
C GLU A 79 1.05 12.76 15.24
N ILE A 80 0.76 13.08 13.99
CA ILE A 80 1.72 12.94 12.87
C ILE A 80 2.88 13.91 13.04
N GLU A 81 2.61 15.17 13.35
CA GLU A 81 3.65 16.19 13.58
C GLU A 81 4.54 15.83 14.78
N ASP A 82 3.97 15.47 15.93
CA ASP A 82 4.73 15.05 17.12
C ASP A 82 5.63 13.83 16.81
N LYS A 83 5.12 12.85 16.04
CA LYS A 83 5.90 11.68 15.61
C LYS A 83 7.00 12.05 14.61
N ARG A 84 6.72 12.98 13.71
CA ARG A 84 7.73 13.49 12.76
C ARG A 84 8.87 14.18 13.51
N GLU A 85 8.55 15.08 14.44
CA GLU A 85 9.56 15.77 15.25
C GLU A 85 10.39 14.80 16.10
N ALA A 86 9.74 13.86 16.80
CA ALA A 86 10.42 12.83 17.58
C ALA A 86 11.33 11.94 16.71
N THR A 87 10.88 11.59 15.50
CA THR A 87 11.67 10.78 14.57
C THR A 87 12.84 11.59 14.01
N GLN A 88 12.64 12.84 13.62
CA GLN A 88 13.71 13.70 13.14
C GLN A 88 14.77 13.95 14.21
N GLU A 89 14.38 14.19 15.47
CA GLU A 89 15.35 14.36 16.57
C GLU A 89 16.11 13.06 16.84
N ARG A 90 15.46 11.90 16.81
CA ARG A 90 16.08 10.57 16.95
C ARG A 90 17.07 10.27 15.82
N LEU A 91 16.79 10.68 14.59
CA LEU A 91 17.64 10.47 13.43
C LEU A 91 18.74 11.51 13.27
N LYS A 92 18.68 12.60 14.02
CA LYS A 92 19.65 13.71 13.96
C LYS A 92 21.05 13.24 14.37
N GLY A 93 21.98 13.35 13.42
CA GLY A 93 23.37 12.95 13.65
C GLY A 93 23.60 11.45 13.81
N ILE A 94 22.62 10.61 13.43
CA ILE A 94 22.77 9.16 13.48
C ILE A 94 23.97 8.71 12.63
N LYS A 95 24.76 7.80 13.18
CA LYS A 95 25.94 7.23 12.51
C LYS A 95 25.84 5.72 12.44
N PRO A 96 26.46 5.09 11.44
CA PRO A 96 26.57 3.64 11.38
C PRO A 96 27.26 3.09 12.64
N VAL A 97 26.68 2.02 13.21
CA VAL A 97 27.24 1.34 14.40
C VAL A 97 28.54 0.57 14.07
N ARG A 98 28.78 0.34 12.80
CA ARG A 98 29.97 -0.31 12.26
C ARG A 98 30.56 0.55 11.15
N ASP A 99 31.90 0.64 11.06
CA ASP A 99 32.56 1.26 9.91
C ASP A 99 32.25 0.45 8.64
N PHE A 100 31.57 1.10 7.70
CA PHE A 100 31.13 0.51 6.45
C PHE A 100 31.14 1.55 5.33
N ASP A 101 31.80 1.22 4.24
CA ASP A 101 31.88 2.06 3.05
C ASP A 101 30.64 1.84 2.16
N PHE A 102 29.64 2.70 2.32
CA PHE A 102 28.43 2.68 1.53
C PHE A 102 28.73 3.14 0.11
N LYS A 103 28.50 2.28 -0.88
CA LYS A 103 28.69 2.65 -2.29
C LYS A 103 27.81 3.85 -2.71
N THR A 104 26.63 3.97 -2.13
CA THR A 104 25.72 5.11 -2.28
C THR A 104 25.39 5.67 -0.90
N ALA A 105 25.43 7.00 -0.75
CA ALA A 105 25.16 7.64 0.52
C ALA A 105 23.78 7.25 1.08
N PRO A 106 23.68 6.74 2.32
CA PRO A 106 22.42 6.40 2.94
C PRO A 106 21.74 7.64 3.51
N LEU A 107 20.41 7.63 3.49
CA LEU A 107 19.60 8.59 4.24
C LEU A 107 19.61 8.24 5.75
N PRO A 108 19.33 9.21 6.66
CA PRO A 108 19.37 8.96 8.10
C PRO A 108 18.53 7.74 8.54
N HIS A 109 17.34 7.57 8.03
CA HIS A 109 16.49 6.42 8.32
C HIS A 109 17.09 5.09 7.81
N GLN A 110 17.84 5.13 6.70
CA GLN A 110 18.53 3.93 6.18
C GLN A 110 19.73 3.55 7.06
N ILE A 111 20.40 4.53 7.69
CA ILE A 111 21.43 4.25 8.70
C ILE A 111 20.79 3.57 9.93
N GLU A 112 19.61 4.00 10.34
CA GLU A 112 18.89 3.35 11.43
C GLU A 112 18.55 1.89 11.11
N ALA A 113 18.05 1.62 9.88
CA ALA A 113 17.79 0.24 9.43
C ALA A 113 19.07 -0.60 9.39
N PHE A 114 20.16 -0.01 8.91
CA PHE A 114 21.47 -0.64 8.92
C PHE A 114 21.90 -1.02 10.36
N ASN A 115 21.84 -0.08 11.29
CA ASN A 115 22.18 -0.33 12.69
C ASN A 115 21.33 -1.44 13.30
N TYR A 116 20.01 -1.40 13.07
CA TYR A 116 19.09 -2.43 13.52
C TYR A 116 19.44 -3.81 12.93
N GLY A 117 19.80 -3.87 11.64
CA GLY A 117 20.20 -5.11 10.96
C GLY A 117 21.59 -5.63 11.38
N MET A 118 22.46 -4.78 11.97
CA MET A 118 23.72 -5.24 12.56
C MET A 118 23.51 -5.96 13.89
N GLU A 119 22.46 -5.62 14.63
CA GLU A 119 22.14 -6.20 15.94
C GLU A 119 21.21 -7.41 15.85
N LYS A 120 20.38 -7.50 14.83
CA LYS A 120 19.34 -8.53 14.69
C LYS A 120 19.67 -9.57 13.62
N ASN A 121 19.38 -10.83 13.91
CA ASN A 121 19.47 -11.93 12.94
C ASN A 121 18.13 -12.24 12.26
N SER A 122 17.03 -11.74 12.78
CA SER A 122 15.70 -11.84 12.18
C SER A 122 15.05 -10.47 12.25
N LEU A 123 14.71 -9.92 11.10
CA LEU A 123 14.08 -8.61 11.04
C LEU A 123 13.04 -8.53 9.90
N LEU A 124 12.02 -7.73 10.13
CA LEU A 124 11.05 -7.31 9.14
C LEU A 124 11.23 -5.80 8.90
N ILE A 125 11.68 -5.42 7.72
CA ILE A 125 11.68 -4.02 7.33
C ILE A 125 10.29 -3.71 6.77
N GLY A 126 9.47 -3.15 7.66
CA GLY A 126 8.07 -2.81 7.42
C GLY A 126 7.86 -1.40 6.92
N ASP A 127 8.90 -0.73 6.50
CA ASP A 127 8.89 0.64 6.01
C ASP A 127 7.91 0.85 4.87
N GLU A 128 7.32 2.02 4.81
CA GLU A 128 6.43 2.40 3.73
C GLU A 128 7.12 2.27 2.37
N GLN A 129 6.35 2.08 1.29
CA GLN A 129 6.90 1.94 -0.05
C GLN A 129 7.71 3.18 -0.44
N GLY A 130 8.85 2.97 -1.12
CA GLY A 130 9.71 4.07 -1.60
C GLY A 130 10.72 4.62 -0.58
N LEU A 131 10.81 4.09 0.63
CA LEU A 131 11.84 4.46 1.62
C LEU A 131 13.21 3.79 1.40
N GLY A 132 13.30 2.87 0.42
CA GLY A 132 14.58 2.26 0.05
C GLY A 132 14.90 0.95 0.76
N LYS A 133 13.90 0.17 1.17
CA LYS A 133 14.05 -1.16 1.82
C LYS A 133 15.04 -2.08 1.09
N THR A 134 15.07 -2.04 -0.25
CA THR A 134 16.00 -2.81 -1.08
C THR A 134 17.45 -2.44 -0.76
N LYS A 135 17.78 -1.15 -0.78
CA LYS A 135 19.11 -0.64 -0.43
C LYS A 135 19.48 -1.03 1.01
N GLU A 136 18.58 -0.82 1.97
CA GLU A 136 18.81 -1.14 3.38
C GLU A 136 19.20 -2.61 3.55
N SER A 137 18.47 -3.53 2.92
CA SER A 137 18.75 -4.97 3.00
C SER A 137 20.06 -5.37 2.28
N ILE A 138 20.41 -4.72 1.17
CA ILE A 138 21.69 -4.92 0.47
C ILE A 138 22.84 -4.48 1.38
N ASP A 139 22.77 -3.25 1.93
CA ASP A 139 23.83 -2.70 2.79
C ASP A 139 24.07 -3.57 4.03
N ILE A 140 22.98 -4.02 4.69
CA ILE A 140 23.03 -4.94 5.85
C ILE A 140 23.77 -6.23 5.49
N CYS A 141 23.39 -6.87 4.38
CA CYS A 141 23.99 -8.15 4.00
C CYS A 141 25.44 -7.99 3.54
N VAL A 142 25.77 -6.93 2.81
CA VAL A 142 27.16 -6.66 2.36
C VAL A 142 28.06 -6.35 3.55
N ALA A 143 27.61 -5.56 4.52
CA ALA A 143 28.36 -5.26 5.73
C ALA A 143 28.66 -6.51 6.58
N ARG A 144 27.79 -7.52 6.49
CA ARG A 144 27.91 -8.82 7.16
C ARG A 144 28.50 -9.93 6.28
N LYS A 145 28.99 -9.62 5.09
CA LYS A 145 29.43 -10.59 4.08
C LYS A 145 30.43 -11.63 4.62
N LYS A 146 31.36 -11.22 5.49
CA LYS A 146 32.32 -12.13 6.12
C LYS A 146 31.68 -13.20 7.00
N GLU A 147 30.50 -12.89 7.56
CA GLU A 147 29.73 -13.78 8.43
C GLU A 147 28.76 -14.67 7.61
N LEU A 148 28.24 -14.14 6.49
CA LEU A 148 27.08 -14.69 5.79
C LEU A 148 27.43 -15.54 4.57
N ILE A 149 28.68 -15.52 4.08
CA ILE A 149 29.17 -16.21 2.89
C ILE A 149 28.39 -15.81 1.64
N LYS A 150 27.09 -16.18 1.52
CA LYS A 150 26.19 -15.80 0.43
C LYS A 150 24.81 -15.41 0.93
N THR A 151 24.14 -14.57 0.17
CA THR A 151 22.77 -14.08 0.46
C THR A 151 21.84 -14.49 -0.68
N LEU A 152 20.76 -15.21 -0.31
CA LEU A 152 19.67 -15.54 -1.21
C LEU A 152 18.59 -14.45 -1.14
N ILE A 153 18.15 -13.95 -2.28
CA ILE A 153 17.02 -13.02 -2.42
C ILE A 153 15.85 -13.77 -3.06
N ILE A 154 14.72 -13.81 -2.37
CA ILE A 154 13.48 -14.41 -2.84
C ILE A 154 12.52 -13.27 -3.20
N CYS A 155 12.27 -13.07 -4.49
CA CYS A 155 11.40 -12.00 -4.97
C CYS A 155 9.93 -12.41 -4.94
N GLY A 156 9.08 -11.61 -4.34
CA GLY A 156 7.63 -11.84 -4.29
C GLY A 156 6.92 -11.65 -5.63
N VAL A 157 7.55 -10.96 -6.59
CA VAL A 157 7.02 -10.72 -7.94
C VAL A 157 8.10 -10.98 -8.98
N ASN A 158 7.76 -11.78 -10.00
CA ASN A 158 8.74 -12.22 -11.00
C ASN A 158 9.36 -11.06 -11.80
N SER A 159 8.60 -10.01 -12.09
CA SER A 159 9.10 -8.82 -12.81
C SER A 159 10.13 -8.01 -12.02
N VAL A 160 10.17 -8.15 -10.69
CA VAL A 160 11.08 -7.39 -9.81
C VAL A 160 12.47 -8.00 -9.74
N LYS A 161 12.69 -9.24 -10.22
CA LYS A 161 14.02 -9.87 -10.21
C LYS A 161 15.10 -9.02 -10.88
N TYR A 162 14.82 -8.51 -12.08
CA TYR A 162 15.77 -7.69 -12.84
C TYR A 162 16.00 -6.32 -12.20
N ASN A 163 15.02 -5.82 -11.43
CA ASN A 163 15.22 -4.63 -10.63
C ASN A 163 16.20 -4.87 -9.48
N TRP A 164 16.15 -6.06 -8.84
CA TRP A 164 17.13 -6.44 -7.82
C TRP A 164 18.56 -6.47 -8.36
N GLU A 165 18.77 -6.99 -9.56
CA GLU A 165 20.09 -6.98 -10.21
C GLU A 165 20.62 -5.56 -10.38
N LYS A 166 19.79 -4.64 -10.87
CA LYS A 166 20.15 -3.21 -11.00
C LYS A 166 20.47 -2.56 -9.65
N GLU A 167 19.62 -2.77 -8.65
CA GLU A 167 19.80 -2.22 -7.30
C GLU A 167 21.09 -2.75 -6.65
N ILE A 168 21.42 -4.04 -6.82
CA ILE A 168 22.67 -4.62 -6.35
C ILE A 168 23.86 -3.92 -7.02
N GLN A 169 23.82 -3.69 -8.33
CA GLN A 169 24.86 -2.98 -9.07
C GLN A 169 25.00 -1.52 -8.64
N ILE A 170 23.89 -0.85 -8.31
CA ILE A 170 23.89 0.55 -7.85
C ILE A 170 24.47 0.65 -6.43
N HIS A 171 24.03 -0.22 -5.52
CA HIS A 171 24.28 -0.08 -4.08
C HIS A 171 25.42 -0.95 -3.54
N SER A 172 25.94 -1.90 -4.34
CA SER A 172 27.07 -2.74 -3.92
C SER A 172 28.07 -3.01 -5.06
N ASN A 173 29.24 -3.51 -4.71
CA ASN A 173 30.23 -4.00 -5.67
C ASN A 173 30.14 -5.53 -5.84
N GLU A 174 29.07 -6.15 -5.35
CA GLU A 174 28.92 -7.59 -5.32
C GLU A 174 28.25 -8.14 -6.58
N GLY A 175 28.67 -9.34 -6.99
CA GLY A 175 28.05 -10.05 -8.10
C GLY A 175 26.71 -10.70 -7.70
N CYS A 176 25.87 -10.90 -8.70
CA CYS A 176 24.55 -11.51 -8.59
C CYS A 176 24.36 -12.62 -9.62
N VAL A 177 23.70 -13.71 -9.25
CA VAL A 177 23.25 -14.79 -10.15
C VAL A 177 21.72 -14.82 -10.17
N MET A 178 21.16 -14.73 -11.37
CA MET A 178 19.71 -14.86 -11.59
C MET A 178 19.34 -16.33 -11.76
N VAL A 179 18.52 -16.86 -10.84
CA VAL A 179 18.03 -18.25 -10.90
C VAL A 179 16.69 -18.26 -11.63
N ASP A 180 16.73 -18.24 -12.95
CA ASP A 180 15.57 -18.05 -13.82
C ASP A 180 15.50 -19.02 -15.01
N GLY A 181 16.31 -20.06 -15.01
CA GLY A 181 16.35 -21.10 -16.04
C GLY A 181 14.94 -21.59 -16.41
N LYS A 182 14.76 -21.95 -17.68
CA LYS A 182 13.45 -22.36 -18.23
C LYS A 182 12.88 -23.60 -17.54
N THR A 183 13.74 -24.52 -17.10
CA THR A 183 13.32 -25.74 -16.37
C THR A 183 13.82 -25.70 -14.93
N MET A 184 13.19 -26.49 -14.06
CA MET A 184 13.60 -26.57 -12.65
C MET A 184 14.98 -27.18 -12.47
N ASP A 185 15.35 -28.14 -13.33
CA ASP A 185 16.68 -28.76 -13.29
C ASP A 185 17.79 -27.74 -13.65
N VAL A 186 17.53 -26.85 -14.63
CA VAL A 186 18.45 -25.75 -14.95
C VAL A 186 18.56 -24.78 -13.76
N ARG A 187 17.46 -24.47 -13.08
CA ARG A 187 17.50 -23.61 -11.88
C ARG A 187 18.27 -24.23 -10.72
N VAL A 188 18.14 -25.55 -10.50
CA VAL A 188 18.96 -26.28 -9.51
C VAL A 188 20.42 -26.22 -9.89
N GLN A 189 20.75 -26.38 -11.19
CA GLN A 189 22.13 -26.23 -11.65
C GLN A 189 22.65 -24.82 -11.42
N GLN A 190 21.88 -23.78 -11.75
CA GLN A 190 22.24 -22.38 -11.46
C GLN A 190 22.49 -22.13 -9.96
N LEU A 191 21.69 -22.72 -9.06
CA LEU A 191 21.94 -22.67 -7.61
C LEU A 191 23.27 -23.31 -7.23
N ASN A 192 23.56 -24.51 -7.76
CA ASN A 192 24.81 -25.22 -7.47
C ASN A 192 26.02 -24.46 -8.00
N ASP A 193 25.92 -23.86 -9.19
CA ASP A 193 26.96 -23.03 -9.76
C ASP A 193 27.17 -21.75 -8.96
N TRP A 194 26.08 -21.14 -8.48
CA TRP A 194 26.14 -19.99 -7.58
C TRP A 194 26.84 -20.33 -6.25
N TYR A 195 26.55 -21.49 -5.63
CA TYR A 195 27.23 -21.90 -4.39
C TYR A 195 28.75 -21.98 -4.57
N ARG A 196 29.22 -22.42 -5.71
CA ARG A 196 30.67 -22.59 -6.03
C ARG A 196 31.29 -21.32 -6.61
N GLY A 197 30.51 -20.45 -7.21
CA GLY A 197 30.97 -19.24 -7.87
C GLY A 197 31.33 -18.10 -6.92
N SER A 198 31.84 -17.01 -7.49
CA SER A 198 32.26 -15.81 -6.73
C SER A 198 31.13 -14.84 -6.41
N SER A 199 29.98 -14.91 -7.10
CA SER A 199 28.85 -14.02 -6.88
C SER A 199 28.28 -14.16 -5.47
N TYR A 200 28.06 -13.03 -4.79
CA TYR A 200 27.58 -13.00 -3.43
C TYR A 200 26.05 -13.18 -3.32
N PHE A 201 25.30 -12.57 -4.23
CA PHE A 201 23.84 -12.65 -4.26
C PHE A 201 23.35 -13.72 -5.23
N GLY A 202 22.32 -14.47 -4.82
CA GLY A 202 21.50 -15.31 -5.70
C GLY A 202 20.06 -14.81 -5.66
N VAL A 203 19.41 -14.63 -6.80
CA VAL A 203 18.05 -14.10 -6.90
C VAL A 203 17.11 -15.12 -7.53
N ILE A 204 16.02 -15.44 -6.82
CA ILE A 204 15.00 -16.41 -7.26
C ILE A 204 13.60 -15.85 -7.02
N ASN A 205 12.61 -16.24 -7.80
CA ASN A 205 11.23 -15.87 -7.55
C ASN A 205 10.56 -16.83 -6.56
N ILE A 206 9.61 -16.30 -5.78
CA ILE A 206 8.91 -17.03 -4.71
C ILE A 206 8.12 -18.24 -5.23
N GLU A 207 7.61 -18.19 -6.48
CA GLU A 207 6.89 -19.30 -7.09
C GLU A 207 7.77 -20.54 -7.28
N SER A 208 9.09 -20.36 -7.43
CA SER A 208 10.04 -21.48 -7.53
C SER A 208 10.05 -22.35 -6.27
N LEU A 209 9.72 -21.76 -5.11
CA LEU A 209 9.60 -22.49 -3.85
C LEU A 209 8.49 -23.56 -3.83
N ARG A 210 7.60 -23.60 -4.84
CA ARG A 210 6.59 -24.65 -4.97
C ARG A 210 7.19 -25.98 -5.43
N ASN A 211 8.39 -25.95 -5.99
CA ASN A 211 9.05 -27.13 -6.52
C ASN A 211 9.98 -27.77 -5.48
N GLU A 212 9.83 -29.08 -5.24
CA GLU A 212 10.59 -29.82 -4.23
C GLU A 212 12.09 -29.83 -4.51
N LYS A 213 12.52 -29.98 -5.78
CA LYS A 213 13.95 -29.95 -6.15
C LYS A 213 14.61 -28.63 -5.76
N ILE A 214 13.90 -27.52 -5.91
CA ILE A 214 14.38 -26.20 -5.49
C ILE A 214 14.43 -26.11 -3.96
N GLN A 215 13.40 -26.62 -3.26
CA GLN A 215 13.38 -26.65 -1.80
C GLN A 215 14.58 -27.43 -1.25
N ASP A 216 14.83 -28.62 -1.80
CA ASP A 216 15.96 -29.48 -1.41
C ASP A 216 17.30 -28.79 -1.66
N ALA A 217 17.49 -28.19 -2.85
CA ALA A 217 18.72 -27.47 -3.17
C ALA A 217 18.98 -26.30 -2.22
N LEU A 218 17.93 -25.51 -1.90
CA LEU A 218 18.03 -24.40 -0.94
C LEU A 218 18.28 -24.89 0.50
N TYR A 219 17.58 -25.97 0.91
CA TYR A 219 17.79 -26.56 2.23
C TYR A 219 19.23 -27.06 2.40
N LEU A 220 19.77 -27.76 1.40
CA LEU A 220 21.16 -28.20 1.41
C LEU A 220 22.12 -27.01 1.42
N GLY A 221 21.87 -25.98 0.61
CA GLY A 221 22.67 -24.76 0.61
C GLY A 221 22.75 -24.06 1.98
N ILE A 222 21.65 -24.08 2.75
CA ILE A 222 21.64 -23.55 4.12
C ILE A 222 22.39 -24.50 5.06
N LYS A 223 22.08 -25.81 5.01
CA LYS A 223 22.68 -26.83 5.88
C LYS A 223 24.18 -26.91 5.73
N ASP A 224 24.68 -26.81 4.50
CA ASP A 224 26.11 -26.88 4.18
C ASP A 224 26.82 -25.52 4.38
N GLY A 225 26.09 -24.49 4.83
CA GLY A 225 26.64 -23.19 5.20
C GLY A 225 26.91 -22.26 4.02
N TYR A 226 26.48 -22.59 2.80
CA TYR A 226 26.61 -21.67 1.65
C TYR A 226 25.70 -20.44 1.78
N ILE A 227 24.46 -20.63 2.25
CA ILE A 227 23.48 -19.56 2.42
C ILE A 227 23.44 -19.13 3.87
N GLY A 228 24.04 -17.99 4.19
CA GLY A 228 24.04 -17.39 5.52
C GLY A 228 22.89 -16.40 5.75
N ALA A 229 22.34 -15.81 4.68
CA ALA A 229 21.20 -14.90 4.78
C ALA A 229 20.15 -15.18 3.71
N ILE A 230 18.89 -14.91 4.06
CA ILE A 230 17.74 -14.88 3.13
C ILE A 230 17.03 -13.56 3.27
N ILE A 231 16.90 -12.83 2.16
CA ILE A 231 16.02 -11.69 2.00
C ILE A 231 14.76 -12.17 1.30
N VAL A 232 13.57 -11.87 1.83
CA VAL A 232 12.28 -12.13 1.16
C VAL A 232 11.61 -10.81 0.88
N ASP A 233 11.61 -10.43 -0.39
CA ASP A 233 10.93 -9.23 -0.85
C ASP A 233 9.44 -9.50 -1.03
N GLU A 234 8.61 -8.52 -0.65
CA GLU A 234 7.15 -8.64 -0.57
C GLU A 234 6.72 -9.92 0.17
N ILE A 235 7.27 -10.10 1.38
CA ILE A 235 7.08 -11.32 2.18
C ILE A 235 5.60 -11.66 2.42
N HIS A 236 4.70 -10.67 2.33
CA HIS A 236 3.26 -10.88 2.41
C HIS A 236 2.71 -11.84 1.34
N LYS A 237 3.43 -12.08 0.23
CA LYS A 237 3.06 -13.10 -0.77
C LYS A 237 3.17 -14.54 -0.21
N ALA A 238 3.94 -14.75 0.86
CA ALA A 238 4.05 -16.03 1.58
C ALA A 238 3.28 -16.07 2.91
N LYS A 239 2.41 -15.09 3.18
CA LYS A 239 1.65 -14.99 4.44
C LYS A 239 0.72 -16.17 4.72
N ASN A 240 0.19 -16.81 3.68
CA ASN A 240 -0.65 -18.01 3.82
C ASN A 240 0.21 -19.24 4.14
N GLY A 241 0.23 -19.61 5.40
CA GLY A 241 0.99 -20.79 5.89
C GLY A 241 0.50 -22.14 5.36
N GLY A 242 -0.69 -22.21 4.78
CA GLY A 242 -1.24 -23.40 4.09
C GLY A 242 -0.77 -23.55 2.65
N SER A 243 -0.32 -22.46 1.99
CA SER A 243 0.17 -22.49 0.62
C SER A 243 1.51 -23.22 0.48
N GLN A 244 1.81 -23.75 -0.70
CA GLN A 244 3.08 -24.45 -0.96
C GLN A 244 4.29 -23.54 -0.67
N GLN A 245 4.28 -22.31 -1.18
CA GLN A 245 5.36 -21.35 -0.94
C GLN A 245 5.47 -20.92 0.54
N GLY A 246 4.32 -20.75 1.23
CA GLY A 246 4.33 -20.40 2.65
C GLY A 246 4.89 -21.54 3.53
N LYS A 247 4.57 -22.79 3.19
CA LYS A 247 5.16 -23.96 3.83
C LYS A 247 6.65 -24.04 3.56
N ALA A 248 7.06 -23.93 2.29
CA ALA A 248 8.47 -23.98 1.90
C ALA A 248 9.30 -22.90 2.61
N LEU A 249 8.80 -21.66 2.65
CA LEU A 249 9.52 -20.58 3.34
C LEU A 249 9.82 -20.93 4.82
N ARG A 250 8.87 -21.52 5.55
CA ARG A 250 9.10 -21.91 6.96
C ARG A 250 10.23 -22.91 7.16
N PHE A 251 10.55 -23.73 6.16
CA PHE A 251 11.67 -24.68 6.22
C PHE A 251 13.02 -24.02 5.93
N LEU A 252 13.06 -22.85 5.26
CA LEU A 252 14.29 -22.14 4.97
C LEU A 252 14.76 -21.33 6.18
N LYS A 253 15.55 -21.98 7.04
CA LYS A 253 16.05 -21.43 8.32
C LYS A 253 17.51 -20.97 8.20
N ALA A 254 17.75 -19.95 7.40
CA ALA A 254 19.07 -19.32 7.33
C ALA A 254 19.42 -18.62 8.67
N PRO A 255 20.72 -18.46 9.00
CA PRO A 255 21.18 -17.73 10.18
C PRO A 255 20.60 -16.30 10.23
N VAL A 256 20.58 -15.58 9.11
CA VAL A 256 19.99 -14.25 9.02
C VAL A 256 18.78 -14.26 8.09
N LYS A 257 17.69 -13.65 8.54
CA LYS A 257 16.40 -13.59 7.84
C LYS A 257 15.89 -12.16 7.79
N ILE A 258 15.67 -11.65 6.61
CA ILE A 258 15.18 -10.29 6.37
C ILE A 258 13.91 -10.36 5.53
N GLY A 259 12.78 -9.97 6.12
CA GLY A 259 11.52 -9.79 5.39
C GLY A 259 11.35 -8.34 4.99
N LEU A 260 10.90 -8.07 3.75
CA LEU A 260 10.58 -6.73 3.28
C LEU A 260 9.10 -6.67 2.91
N SER A 261 8.36 -5.73 3.48
CA SER A 261 6.98 -5.44 3.07
C SER A 261 6.48 -4.14 3.68
N GLY A 262 5.97 -3.22 2.85
CA GLY A 262 5.26 -2.03 3.35
C GLY A 262 3.87 -2.36 3.94
N THR A 263 3.32 -3.52 3.61
CA THR A 263 1.99 -4.00 4.05
C THR A 263 2.07 -5.48 4.42
N PRO A 264 2.61 -5.83 5.60
CA PRO A 264 2.91 -7.22 5.96
C PRO A 264 1.66 -8.08 6.14
N MET A 265 0.49 -7.48 6.35
CA MET A 265 -0.77 -8.18 6.62
C MET A 265 -1.97 -7.48 6.01
N ASN A 266 -3.05 -8.24 5.79
CA ASN A 266 -4.42 -7.74 5.57
C ASN A 266 -5.35 -8.20 6.70
N LYS A 267 -5.03 -9.31 7.34
CA LYS A 267 -5.76 -9.93 8.45
C LYS A 267 -4.75 -10.30 9.53
N ALA A 268 -5.15 -10.27 10.80
CA ALA A 268 -4.24 -10.58 11.90
C ALA A 268 -3.56 -11.94 11.75
N GLU A 269 -4.30 -12.95 11.27
CA GLU A 269 -3.78 -14.30 11.04
C GLU A 269 -2.70 -14.39 9.92
N ASP A 270 -2.60 -13.40 9.04
CA ASP A 270 -1.56 -13.34 8.01
C ASP A 270 -0.14 -13.26 8.60
N LEU A 271 -0.02 -12.67 9.79
CA LEU A 271 1.28 -12.52 10.46
C LEU A 271 1.86 -13.84 10.99
N TRP A 272 1.03 -14.85 11.24
CA TRP A 272 1.51 -16.11 11.80
C TRP A 272 2.66 -16.72 11.02
N ASN A 273 2.52 -16.82 9.70
CA ASN A 273 3.55 -17.46 8.87
C ASN A 273 4.85 -16.65 8.82
N ILE A 274 4.73 -15.33 8.77
CA ILE A 274 5.86 -14.39 8.75
C ILE A 274 6.61 -14.43 10.07
N LEU A 275 5.91 -14.29 11.20
CA LEU A 275 6.51 -14.34 12.54
C LEU A 275 7.11 -15.71 12.87
N THR A 276 6.47 -16.80 12.39
CA THR A 276 7.02 -18.16 12.53
C THR A 276 8.32 -18.32 11.75
N TRP A 277 8.40 -17.82 10.51
CA TRP A 277 9.63 -17.85 9.73
C TRP A 277 10.74 -17.03 10.38
N LEU A 278 10.42 -15.84 10.89
CA LEU A 278 11.35 -14.99 11.63
C LEU A 278 11.78 -15.59 12.97
N GLY A 279 11.05 -16.60 13.48
CA GLY A 279 11.40 -17.31 14.72
C GLY A 279 10.85 -16.67 15.99
N VAL A 280 9.98 -15.68 15.87
CA VAL A 280 9.28 -15.02 16.99
C VAL A 280 8.09 -15.86 17.43
N GLU A 281 7.25 -16.29 16.50
CA GLU A 281 6.07 -17.09 16.78
C GLU A 281 6.41 -18.59 16.84
N ARG A 282 5.99 -19.24 17.93
CA ARG A 282 6.21 -20.68 18.16
C ARG A 282 4.91 -21.47 18.29
N ARG A 283 3.78 -20.76 18.45
CA ARG A 283 2.46 -21.38 18.55
C ARG A 283 2.03 -21.99 17.20
N SER A 284 1.20 -23.02 17.25
CA SER A 284 0.53 -23.51 16.04
C SER A 284 -0.37 -22.43 15.45
N PHE A 285 -0.68 -22.52 14.15
CA PHE A 285 -1.60 -21.58 13.49
C PHE A 285 -2.95 -21.49 14.22
N TYR A 286 -3.46 -22.63 14.69
CA TYR A 286 -4.72 -22.68 15.42
C TYR A 286 -4.65 -21.92 16.75
N SER A 287 -3.59 -22.14 17.51
CA SER A 287 -3.34 -21.43 18.78
C SER A 287 -3.17 -19.92 18.58
N PHE A 288 -2.42 -19.52 17.56
CA PHE A 288 -2.24 -18.12 17.20
C PHE A 288 -3.57 -17.46 16.82
N ARG A 289 -4.34 -18.11 15.95
CA ARG A 289 -5.66 -17.62 15.53
C ARG A 289 -6.61 -17.47 16.73
N ASN A 290 -6.63 -18.43 17.66
CA ASN A 290 -7.45 -18.33 18.87
C ASN A 290 -7.01 -17.22 19.83
N ALA A 291 -5.73 -16.85 19.83
CA ALA A 291 -5.22 -15.76 20.65
C ALA A 291 -5.66 -14.38 20.10
N TYR A 292 -5.71 -14.20 18.78
CA TYR A 292 -5.88 -12.90 18.14
C TYR A 292 -7.18 -12.73 17.37
N CYS A 293 -7.91 -13.83 17.09
CA CYS A 293 -9.17 -13.79 16.38
C CYS A 293 -10.33 -14.20 17.30
N THR A 294 -11.49 -13.53 17.12
CA THR A 294 -12.76 -13.97 17.70
C THR A 294 -13.41 -14.91 16.71
N MET A 295 -13.67 -16.14 17.15
CA MET A 295 -14.23 -17.19 16.32
C MET A 295 -15.75 -17.27 16.50
N GLY A 296 -16.49 -17.56 15.42
CA GLY A 296 -17.94 -17.68 15.43
C GLY A 296 -18.48 -18.35 14.14
N GLY A 297 -19.79 -18.16 13.87
CA GLY A 297 -20.48 -18.83 12.76
C GLY A 297 -20.80 -20.28 13.07
N PHE A 298 -21.38 -20.99 12.07
CA PHE A 298 -21.72 -22.41 12.19
C PHE A 298 -20.44 -23.23 12.42
N GLY A 299 -20.38 -24.00 13.50
CA GLY A 299 -19.21 -24.78 13.88
C GLY A 299 -18.06 -23.99 14.52
N GLY A 300 -18.16 -22.65 14.66
CA GLY A 300 -17.12 -21.85 15.32
C GLY A 300 -15.82 -21.67 14.53
N TYR A 301 -15.82 -21.89 13.20
CA TYR A 301 -14.60 -21.84 12.38
C TYR A 301 -14.37 -20.52 11.65
N LYS A 302 -15.36 -19.63 11.64
CA LYS A 302 -15.27 -18.33 10.95
C LYS A 302 -14.68 -17.27 11.88
N VAL A 303 -13.73 -16.50 11.41
CA VAL A 303 -13.28 -15.28 12.09
C VAL A 303 -14.38 -14.24 11.96
N ILE A 304 -14.88 -13.76 13.09
CA ILE A 304 -15.94 -12.75 13.18
C ILE A 304 -15.46 -11.44 13.82
N GLY A 305 -14.20 -11.37 14.21
CA GLY A 305 -13.57 -10.20 14.82
C GLY A 305 -12.16 -10.50 15.29
N TYR A 306 -11.52 -9.48 15.83
CA TYR A 306 -10.14 -9.56 16.34
C TYR A 306 -10.08 -9.11 17.79
N LYS A 307 -9.09 -9.63 18.53
CA LYS A 307 -8.84 -9.33 19.95
C LYS A 307 -7.34 -9.29 20.23
N ASN A 308 -6.95 -8.72 21.37
CA ASN A 308 -5.55 -8.66 21.83
C ASN A 308 -4.58 -8.05 20.79
N LEU A 309 -5.05 -7.10 19.98
CA LEU A 309 -4.27 -6.52 18.88
C LEU A 309 -3.03 -5.75 19.38
N ASP A 310 -3.11 -5.13 20.57
CA ASP A 310 -1.98 -4.44 21.17
C ASP A 310 -0.85 -5.42 21.54
N SER A 311 -1.21 -6.62 22.01
CA SER A 311 -0.25 -7.69 22.26
C SER A 311 0.38 -8.19 20.96
N LEU A 312 -0.39 -8.30 19.87
CA LEU A 312 0.12 -8.69 18.56
C LEU A 312 1.06 -7.61 18.00
N ASN A 313 0.71 -6.32 18.16
CA ASN A 313 1.57 -5.21 17.80
C ASN A 313 2.89 -5.24 18.57
N ALA A 314 2.85 -5.45 19.91
CA ALA A 314 4.05 -5.56 20.71
C ALA A 314 4.95 -6.73 20.26
N GLU A 315 4.35 -7.89 19.94
CA GLU A 315 5.09 -9.05 19.42
C GLU A 315 5.75 -8.74 18.06
N LEU A 316 5.02 -8.11 17.15
CA LEU A 316 5.51 -7.68 15.84
C LEU A 316 6.69 -6.70 15.98
N ASN A 317 6.58 -5.71 16.86
CA ASN A 317 7.59 -4.67 17.06
C ASN A 317 8.92 -5.22 17.65
N THR A 318 8.95 -6.46 18.16
CA THR A 318 10.22 -7.08 18.59
C THR A 318 11.18 -7.34 17.42
N VAL A 319 10.65 -7.47 16.18
CA VAL A 319 11.39 -7.80 14.96
C VAL A 319 11.14 -6.85 13.81
N MET A 320 10.15 -5.97 13.91
CA MET A 320 9.79 -5.05 12.84
C MET A 320 10.40 -3.67 13.08
N LEU A 321 10.98 -3.11 12.02
CA LEU A 321 11.27 -1.69 11.90
C LEU A 321 10.24 -1.08 10.94
N ARG A 322 9.47 -0.12 11.41
CA ARG A 322 8.38 0.52 10.66
C ARG A 322 8.51 2.02 10.71
N ARG A 323 8.59 2.66 9.53
CA ARG A 323 8.58 4.12 9.39
C ARG A 323 7.66 4.52 8.25
N LYS A 324 7.01 5.66 8.42
CA LYS A 324 6.17 6.26 7.38
C LYS A 324 6.96 7.32 6.63
N LYS A 325 6.57 7.58 5.37
CA LYS A 325 7.22 8.62 4.55
C LYS A 325 7.13 9.99 5.19
N GLU A 326 5.96 10.31 5.73
CA GLU A 326 5.69 11.57 6.42
C GLU A 326 6.58 11.82 7.66
N GLU A 327 7.12 10.76 8.26
CA GLU A 327 8.00 10.85 9.43
C GLU A 327 9.47 11.12 9.05
N VAL A 328 9.91 10.61 7.88
CA VAL A 328 11.35 10.54 7.53
C VAL A 328 11.74 11.27 6.25
N LEU A 329 10.77 11.64 5.41
CA LEU A 329 11.00 12.36 4.16
C LEU A 329 10.20 13.66 4.15
N ASP A 330 10.75 14.66 3.50
CA ASP A 330 10.03 15.89 3.16
C ASP A 330 9.45 15.76 1.76
N LEU A 331 8.28 15.13 1.68
CA LEU A 331 7.54 14.94 0.43
C LEU A 331 6.28 15.82 0.45
N PRO A 332 5.87 16.34 -0.71
CA PRO A 332 4.58 16.98 -0.83
C PRO A 332 3.44 16.04 -0.40
N PRO A 333 2.31 16.57 0.11
CA PRO A 333 1.23 15.73 0.63
C PRO A 333 0.54 14.92 -0.48
N LYS A 334 -0.08 13.79 -0.09
CA LYS A 334 -1.13 13.12 -0.87
C LYS A 334 -2.48 13.72 -0.47
N LEU A 335 -3.23 14.16 -1.46
CA LEU A 335 -4.59 14.68 -1.29
C LEU A 335 -5.58 13.63 -1.78
N TYR A 336 -6.48 13.18 -0.92
CA TYR A 336 -7.44 12.14 -1.25
C TYR A 336 -8.82 12.74 -1.49
N SER A 337 -9.43 12.36 -2.61
CA SER A 337 -10.81 12.72 -2.93
C SER A 337 -11.57 11.55 -3.55
N THR A 338 -12.90 11.62 -3.46
CA THR A 338 -13.79 10.65 -4.09
C THR A 338 -14.70 11.39 -5.04
N GLU A 339 -14.64 11.02 -6.33
CA GLU A 339 -15.54 11.52 -7.36
C GLU A 339 -16.71 10.54 -7.52
N TYR A 340 -17.90 11.02 -7.20
CA TYR A 340 -19.13 10.25 -7.29
C TYR A 340 -19.81 10.46 -8.64
N VAL A 341 -20.05 9.38 -9.37
CA VAL A 341 -20.76 9.39 -10.65
C VAL A 341 -22.07 8.65 -10.58
N GLU A 342 -23.04 9.07 -11.40
CA GLU A 342 -24.30 8.36 -11.58
C GLU A 342 -24.20 7.40 -12.76
N LEU A 343 -24.63 6.15 -12.56
CA LEU A 343 -24.76 5.21 -13.68
C LEU A 343 -25.82 5.70 -14.67
N THR A 344 -25.62 5.45 -15.96
CA THR A 344 -26.62 5.71 -16.98
C THR A 344 -27.90 4.88 -16.74
N THR A 345 -28.99 5.26 -17.37
CA THR A 345 -30.26 4.51 -17.26
C THR A 345 -30.07 3.06 -17.74
N ALA A 346 -29.28 2.86 -18.81
CA ALA A 346 -28.96 1.56 -19.34
C ALA A 346 -28.16 0.71 -18.34
N GLN A 347 -27.09 1.30 -17.78
CA GLN A 347 -26.29 0.64 -16.76
C GLN A 347 -27.07 0.35 -15.47
N LYS A 348 -27.93 1.27 -15.00
CA LYS A 348 -28.81 1.02 -13.84
C LYS A 348 -29.73 -0.17 -14.05
N LYS A 349 -30.23 -0.37 -15.28
CA LYS A 349 -31.02 -1.54 -15.62
C LYS A 349 -30.17 -2.81 -15.61
N GLN A 350 -29.04 -2.81 -16.31
CA GLN A 350 -28.12 -3.95 -16.35
C GLN A 350 -27.61 -4.33 -14.94
N TYR A 351 -27.30 -3.34 -14.10
CA TYR A 351 -26.88 -3.54 -12.72
C TYR A 351 -27.95 -4.28 -11.91
N ARG A 352 -29.23 -3.85 -12.04
CA ARG A 352 -30.37 -4.51 -11.38
C ARG A 352 -30.58 -5.93 -11.90
N ASP A 353 -30.47 -6.13 -13.22
CA ASP A 353 -30.66 -7.46 -13.83
C ASP A 353 -29.58 -8.45 -13.34
N ILE A 354 -28.32 -8.02 -13.27
CA ILE A 354 -27.24 -8.83 -12.72
C ILE A 354 -27.50 -9.10 -11.23
N LYS A 355 -27.88 -8.09 -10.45
CA LYS A 355 -28.19 -8.22 -9.02
C LYS A 355 -29.38 -9.16 -8.78
N ASN A 356 -30.46 -9.02 -9.54
CA ASN A 356 -31.65 -9.87 -9.42
C ASN A 356 -31.38 -11.31 -9.87
N GLY A 357 -30.55 -11.52 -10.88
CA GLY A 357 -30.07 -12.85 -11.25
C GLY A 357 -29.32 -13.54 -10.09
N ILE A 358 -28.54 -12.77 -9.32
CA ILE A 358 -27.89 -13.27 -8.10
C ILE A 358 -28.92 -13.70 -7.05
N VAL A 359 -29.94 -12.87 -6.78
CA VAL A 359 -30.95 -13.15 -5.73
C VAL A 359 -31.78 -14.37 -6.13
N ALA A 360 -32.24 -14.48 -7.39
CA ALA A 360 -32.99 -15.60 -7.88
C ALA A 360 -32.19 -16.91 -7.85
N ASP A 361 -30.89 -16.86 -8.17
CA ASP A 361 -29.99 -18.02 -8.08
C ASP A 361 -29.67 -18.41 -6.65
N MET A 362 -29.61 -17.43 -5.72
CA MET A 362 -29.45 -17.72 -4.28
C MET A 362 -30.69 -18.35 -3.65
N GLU A 363 -31.89 -18.00 -4.10
CA GLU A 363 -33.15 -18.62 -3.65
C GLU A 363 -33.33 -20.03 -4.22
N ASN A 364 -32.83 -20.28 -5.41
CA ASN A 364 -32.85 -21.60 -6.06
C ASN A 364 -31.67 -22.52 -5.69
N ILE A 365 -30.93 -22.22 -4.71
CA ILE A 365 -29.68 -22.67 -4.06
C ILE A 365 -29.26 -24.13 -4.29
N LEU A 366 -29.38 -24.70 -5.36
CA LEU A 366 -28.80 -26.03 -5.56
C LEU A 366 -27.82 -26.17 -6.71
N ALA A 367 -27.57 -25.16 -7.51
CA ALA A 367 -26.58 -25.33 -8.58
C ALA A 367 -26.04 -23.99 -9.12
N SER A 368 -24.77 -23.78 -8.98
CA SER A 368 -23.80 -23.25 -9.98
C SER A 368 -23.50 -21.78 -10.11
N VAL A 369 -24.11 -20.81 -9.45
CA VAL A 369 -23.61 -19.42 -9.56
C VAL A 369 -22.79 -19.03 -8.32
N ASN A 370 -21.47 -18.86 -8.52
CA ASN A 370 -20.57 -18.41 -7.49
C ASN A 370 -20.81 -16.91 -7.21
N PRO A 371 -21.24 -16.48 -6.00
CA PRO A 371 -21.45 -15.08 -5.63
C PRO A 371 -20.25 -14.16 -5.95
N LEU A 372 -19.04 -14.71 -5.95
CA LEU A 372 -17.83 -14.00 -6.36
C LEU A 372 -17.86 -13.56 -7.83
N ASN A 373 -18.38 -14.40 -8.74
CA ASN A 373 -18.46 -14.06 -10.15
C ASN A 373 -19.41 -12.89 -10.41
N CYS A 374 -20.48 -12.82 -9.62
CA CYS A 374 -21.46 -11.74 -9.72
C CYS A 374 -20.91 -10.41 -9.22
N THR A 375 -20.24 -10.42 -8.08
CA THR A 375 -19.52 -9.25 -7.55
C THR A 375 -18.50 -8.71 -8.58
N LEU A 376 -17.78 -9.63 -9.25
CA LEU A 376 -16.84 -9.25 -10.30
C LEU A 376 -17.55 -8.57 -11.49
N ARG A 377 -18.68 -9.11 -11.95
CA ARG A 377 -19.46 -8.54 -13.07
C ARG A 377 -20.05 -7.17 -12.72
N LEU A 378 -20.59 -7.00 -11.50
CA LEU A 378 -21.10 -5.71 -11.04
C LEU A 378 -19.98 -4.65 -11.05
N ARG A 379 -18.79 -4.99 -10.56
CA ARG A 379 -17.63 -4.09 -10.57
C ARG A 379 -17.13 -3.79 -11.99
N GLN A 380 -17.12 -4.77 -12.87
CA GLN A 380 -16.78 -4.58 -14.28
C GLN A 380 -17.77 -3.62 -14.98
N LEU A 381 -19.06 -3.76 -14.69
CA LEU A 381 -20.09 -2.88 -15.25
C LEU A 381 -19.93 -1.44 -14.75
N THR A 382 -19.73 -1.23 -13.44
CA THR A 382 -19.55 0.12 -12.86
C THR A 382 -18.26 0.80 -13.34
N SER A 383 -17.27 0.02 -13.76
CA SER A 383 -16.00 0.51 -14.30
C SER A 383 -16.00 0.70 -15.83
N GLY A 384 -17.14 0.50 -16.50
CA GLY A 384 -17.27 0.70 -17.96
C GLY A 384 -16.54 -0.36 -18.78
N ASN A 385 -16.72 -1.66 -18.45
CA ASN A 385 -16.12 -2.73 -19.25
C ASN A 385 -16.76 -2.79 -20.64
N PRO A 386 -16.01 -2.61 -21.75
CA PRO A 386 -16.56 -2.56 -23.09
C PRO A 386 -17.25 -3.87 -23.55
N ASN A 387 -16.99 -4.99 -22.86
CA ASN A 387 -17.70 -6.24 -23.13
C ASN A 387 -19.10 -6.31 -22.47
N LEU A 388 -19.44 -5.34 -21.61
CA LEU A 388 -20.70 -5.31 -20.86
C LEU A 388 -21.54 -4.06 -21.17
N THR A 389 -20.89 -2.93 -21.46
CA THR A 389 -21.54 -1.64 -21.65
C THR A 389 -20.69 -0.74 -22.54
N ASP A 390 -21.34 0.09 -23.34
CA ASP A 390 -20.69 1.15 -24.12
C ASP A 390 -20.55 2.46 -23.30
N ASP A 391 -21.21 2.54 -22.14
CA ASP A 391 -21.22 3.71 -21.27
C ASP A 391 -20.11 3.62 -20.22
N SER A 392 -19.43 4.73 -19.95
CA SER A 392 -18.45 4.84 -18.87
C SER A 392 -18.48 6.22 -18.17
N PRO A 393 -19.50 6.48 -17.31
CA PRO A 393 -19.59 7.77 -16.59
C PRO A 393 -18.34 8.13 -15.79
N LYS A 394 -17.60 7.14 -15.32
CA LYS A 394 -16.30 7.36 -14.66
C LYS A 394 -15.27 7.91 -15.63
N LEU A 395 -15.20 7.36 -16.85
CA LEU A 395 -14.30 7.84 -17.88
C LEU A 395 -14.70 9.25 -18.34
N ASP A 396 -16.00 9.50 -18.53
CA ASP A 396 -16.50 10.82 -18.92
C ASP A 396 -16.05 11.88 -17.92
N ARG A 397 -16.20 11.58 -16.62
CA ARG A 397 -15.76 12.49 -15.56
C ARG A 397 -14.22 12.66 -15.54
N ILE A 398 -13.45 11.62 -15.80
CA ILE A 398 -11.99 11.72 -15.92
C ILE A 398 -11.62 12.60 -17.13
N LYS A 399 -12.29 12.44 -18.29
CA LYS A 399 -12.07 13.29 -19.47
C LYS A 399 -12.31 14.77 -19.16
N GLU A 400 -13.43 15.10 -18.50
CA GLU A 400 -13.72 16.46 -18.04
C GLU A 400 -12.57 17.02 -17.19
N MET A 401 -12.10 16.27 -16.19
CA MET A 401 -11.00 16.71 -15.32
C MET A 401 -9.67 16.85 -16.08
N LEU A 402 -9.39 15.95 -17.03
CA LEU A 402 -8.19 16.05 -17.87
C LEU A 402 -8.22 17.32 -18.71
N GLU A 403 -9.37 17.61 -19.36
CA GLU A 403 -9.53 18.77 -20.27
C GLU A 403 -9.56 20.10 -19.53
N GLU A 404 -10.27 20.18 -18.41
CA GLU A 404 -10.53 21.44 -17.71
C GLU A 404 -9.43 21.83 -16.72
N GLU A 405 -8.82 20.84 -16.05
CA GLU A 405 -7.94 21.12 -14.91
C GLU A 405 -6.51 20.58 -15.12
N ILE A 406 -6.35 19.30 -15.49
CA ILE A 406 -5.07 18.62 -15.37
C ILE A 406 -4.11 19.02 -16.48
N ILE A 407 -4.54 18.86 -17.74
CA ILE A 407 -3.68 19.11 -18.91
C ILE A 407 -3.38 20.60 -19.12
N PRO A 408 -4.36 21.52 -18.99
CA PRO A 408 -4.09 22.96 -19.11
C PRO A 408 -3.07 23.48 -18.08
N ASN A 409 -3.03 22.90 -16.89
CA ASN A 409 -2.08 23.26 -15.85
C ASN A 409 -0.73 22.52 -15.97
N GLY A 410 -0.50 21.80 -17.06
CA GLY A 410 0.78 21.14 -17.34
C GLY A 410 1.02 19.85 -16.56
N HIS A 411 0.00 19.31 -15.91
CA HIS A 411 0.08 18.08 -15.12
C HIS A 411 -0.03 16.82 -15.97
N LYS A 412 0.38 15.68 -15.38
CA LYS A 412 0.21 14.34 -15.93
C LYS A 412 -0.59 13.49 -14.97
N ALA A 413 -1.32 12.51 -15.53
CA ALA A 413 -2.17 11.62 -14.76
C ALA A 413 -1.79 10.15 -14.91
N ILE A 414 -2.07 9.36 -13.87
CA ILE A 414 -2.07 7.91 -13.90
C ILE A 414 -3.51 7.44 -13.70
N ILE A 415 -3.95 6.45 -14.49
CA ILE A 415 -5.27 5.83 -14.36
C ILE A 415 -5.10 4.35 -14.12
N PHE A 416 -5.55 3.89 -12.96
CA PHE A 416 -5.52 2.50 -12.57
C PHE A 416 -6.86 1.81 -12.73
N SER A 417 -6.85 0.57 -13.25
CA SER A 417 -7.96 -0.36 -13.17
C SER A 417 -7.45 -1.76 -12.77
N GLN A 418 -8.32 -2.63 -12.28
CA GLN A 418 -8.01 -4.03 -12.07
C GLN A 418 -8.05 -4.86 -13.35
N TRP A 419 -8.71 -4.34 -14.40
CA TRP A 419 -9.07 -5.09 -15.59
C TRP A 419 -8.23 -4.68 -16.79
N SER A 420 -7.54 -5.66 -17.41
CA SER A 420 -6.72 -5.40 -18.61
C SER A 420 -7.57 -4.91 -19.79
N THR A 421 -8.82 -5.39 -19.92
CA THR A 421 -9.75 -4.93 -20.96
C THR A 421 -10.08 -3.46 -20.81
N ILE A 422 -10.42 -3.01 -19.61
CA ILE A 422 -10.73 -1.62 -19.31
C ILE A 422 -9.48 -0.74 -19.53
N ALA A 423 -8.30 -1.18 -19.06
CA ALA A 423 -7.07 -0.42 -19.25
C ALA A 423 -6.71 -0.25 -20.74
N LYS A 424 -6.96 -1.25 -21.59
CA LYS A 424 -6.76 -1.15 -23.04
C LYS A 424 -7.76 -0.22 -23.72
N ASP A 425 -9.02 -0.30 -23.33
CA ASP A 425 -10.10 0.55 -23.81
C ASP A 425 -9.85 2.02 -23.46
N LEU A 426 -9.48 2.31 -22.22
CA LEU A 426 -9.04 3.64 -21.79
C LEU A 426 -7.89 4.17 -22.63
N GLY A 427 -6.97 3.32 -23.08
CA GLY A 427 -5.87 3.70 -23.95
C GLY A 427 -6.33 4.14 -25.35
N ILE A 428 -7.43 3.57 -25.85
CA ILE A 428 -8.05 3.97 -27.13
C ILE A 428 -8.82 5.27 -26.94
N GLU A 429 -9.65 5.32 -25.91
CA GLU A 429 -10.53 6.46 -25.60
C GLU A 429 -9.79 7.75 -25.22
N LEU A 430 -8.57 7.62 -24.72
CA LEU A 430 -7.71 8.75 -24.33
C LEU A 430 -6.51 8.92 -25.28
N SER A 431 -6.61 8.41 -26.52
CA SER A 431 -5.51 8.44 -27.50
C SER A 431 -4.97 9.84 -27.82
N GLU A 432 -5.79 10.88 -27.70
CA GLU A 432 -5.40 12.28 -27.87
C GLU A 432 -4.32 12.76 -26.88
N TYR A 433 -4.19 12.11 -25.72
CA TYR A 433 -3.20 12.41 -24.67
C TYR A 433 -1.91 11.61 -24.80
N ASP A 434 -1.68 10.90 -25.92
CA ASP A 434 -0.53 10.02 -26.18
C ASP A 434 -0.25 9.06 -24.98
N PRO A 435 -1.25 8.23 -24.56
CA PRO A 435 -1.14 7.46 -23.36
C PRO A 435 -0.17 6.27 -23.50
N ILE A 436 0.55 5.94 -22.43
CA ILE A 436 1.15 4.62 -22.29
C ILE A 436 0.15 3.66 -21.63
N VAL A 437 0.14 2.41 -22.09
CA VAL A 437 -0.73 1.37 -21.51
C VAL A 437 0.11 0.18 -21.03
N ILE A 438 0.06 -0.12 -19.72
CA ILE A 438 0.83 -1.21 -19.10
C ILE A 438 -0.11 -2.19 -18.41
N THR A 439 -0.26 -3.36 -19.00
CA THR A 439 -1.02 -4.50 -18.45
C THR A 439 -0.10 -5.69 -18.17
N GLY A 440 -0.65 -6.77 -17.61
CA GLY A 440 0.09 -8.01 -17.37
C GLY A 440 0.69 -8.64 -18.64
N GLU A 441 0.15 -8.33 -19.81
CA GLU A 441 0.58 -8.85 -21.10
C GLU A 441 1.83 -8.13 -21.65
N VAL A 442 2.14 -6.91 -21.17
CA VAL A 442 3.32 -6.16 -21.60
C VAL A 442 4.57 -6.77 -20.96
N PRO A 443 5.56 -7.20 -21.78
CA PRO A 443 6.80 -7.78 -21.28
C PRO A 443 7.56 -6.79 -20.37
N PRO A 444 8.26 -7.26 -19.32
CA PRO A 444 8.99 -6.40 -18.39
C PRO A 444 9.97 -5.43 -19.04
N GLU A 445 10.67 -5.87 -20.08
CA GLU A 445 11.63 -5.05 -20.84
C GLU A 445 10.97 -3.87 -21.57
N GLN A 446 9.74 -4.07 -22.07
CA GLN A 446 8.98 -3.02 -22.73
C GLN A 446 8.37 -2.03 -21.72
N ARG A 447 8.03 -2.49 -20.51
CA ARG A 447 7.47 -1.61 -19.47
C ARG A 447 8.41 -0.46 -19.12
N GLN A 448 9.70 -0.73 -19.03
CA GLN A 448 10.68 0.33 -18.71
C GLN A 448 10.72 1.39 -19.81
N ARG A 449 10.68 1.01 -21.08
CA ARG A 449 10.66 1.96 -22.22
C ARG A 449 9.41 2.84 -22.20
N LEU A 450 8.24 2.25 -21.89
CA LEU A 450 6.99 3.00 -21.74
C LEU A 450 7.07 4.00 -20.57
N VAL A 451 7.62 3.58 -19.44
CA VAL A 451 7.84 4.46 -18.29
C VAL A 451 8.78 5.60 -18.64
N ASP A 452 9.90 5.31 -19.31
CA ASP A 452 10.85 6.34 -19.74
C ASP A 452 10.19 7.34 -20.70
N ASN A 453 9.34 6.87 -21.63
CA ASN A 453 8.54 7.74 -22.49
C ASN A 453 7.61 8.64 -21.66
N PHE A 454 6.83 8.09 -20.71
CA PHE A 454 5.97 8.90 -19.84
C PHE A 454 6.76 9.95 -19.05
N GLN A 455 7.94 9.60 -18.54
CA GLN A 455 8.76 10.50 -17.72
C GLN A 455 9.38 11.65 -18.54
N THR A 456 9.76 11.41 -19.80
CA THR A 456 10.56 12.35 -20.59
C THR A 456 9.78 13.04 -21.71
N ASN A 457 8.78 12.39 -22.29
CA ASN A 457 7.98 12.94 -23.40
C ASN A 457 6.90 13.91 -22.87
N PRO A 458 6.94 15.20 -23.24
CA PRO A 458 5.94 16.18 -22.80
C PRO A 458 4.55 15.96 -23.40
N HIS A 459 4.42 15.22 -24.51
CA HIS A 459 3.15 14.91 -25.16
C HIS A 459 2.43 13.73 -24.49
N CYS A 460 3.18 12.77 -23.95
CA CYS A 460 2.63 11.66 -23.18
C CYS A 460 2.08 12.16 -21.84
N LYS A 461 0.78 12.40 -21.77
CA LYS A 461 0.12 13.03 -20.60
C LYS A 461 -0.46 12.03 -19.63
N VAL A 462 -0.82 10.84 -20.10
CA VAL A 462 -1.54 9.83 -19.29
C VAL A 462 -0.79 8.51 -19.29
N ALA A 463 -0.69 7.89 -18.12
CA ALA A 463 -0.21 6.52 -17.95
C ALA A 463 -1.39 5.65 -17.47
N ILE A 464 -1.72 4.61 -18.20
CA ILE A 464 -2.86 3.74 -17.91
C ILE A 464 -2.36 2.34 -17.63
N GLY A 465 -2.93 1.67 -16.64
CA GLY A 465 -2.58 0.28 -16.46
C GLY A 465 -3.28 -0.44 -15.34
N THR A 466 -2.98 -1.73 -15.25
CA THR A 466 -3.54 -2.53 -14.16
C THR A 466 -2.73 -2.33 -12.88
N ILE A 467 -3.44 -2.30 -11.74
CA ILE A 467 -2.82 -2.16 -10.40
C ILE A 467 -1.71 -3.21 -10.23
N GLY A 468 -1.95 -4.46 -10.63
CA GLY A 468 -0.97 -5.53 -10.51
C GLY A 468 0.26 -5.37 -11.41
N ALA A 469 0.13 -4.80 -12.62
CA ALA A 469 1.24 -4.65 -13.57
C ALA A 469 2.06 -3.38 -13.33
N MET A 470 1.41 -2.28 -12.99
CA MET A 470 2.05 -0.99 -12.72
C MET A 470 2.37 -0.78 -11.24
N GLY A 471 1.64 -1.42 -10.34
CA GLY A 471 1.79 -1.27 -8.88
C GLY A 471 3.15 -1.73 -8.34
N THR A 472 4.01 -2.37 -9.13
CA THR A 472 5.30 -2.90 -8.66
C THR A 472 6.47 -2.42 -9.51
N GLY A 473 7.52 -1.88 -8.86
CA GLY A 473 8.84 -1.67 -9.45
C GLY A 473 9.01 -0.51 -10.43
N LEU A 474 7.93 0.21 -10.79
CA LEU A 474 7.99 1.33 -11.73
C LEU A 474 8.01 2.68 -11.01
N THR A 475 8.56 3.72 -11.63
CA THR A 475 8.59 5.09 -11.10
C THR A 475 7.88 6.02 -12.07
N LEU A 476 6.82 6.70 -11.61
CA LEU A 476 5.96 7.59 -12.41
C LEU A 476 5.77 8.96 -11.72
N ASN A 477 6.82 9.47 -11.10
CA ASN A 477 6.80 10.66 -10.24
C ASN A 477 6.59 12.01 -11.00
N LYS A 478 6.42 11.97 -12.30
CA LYS A 478 5.96 13.12 -13.10
C LYS A 478 4.45 13.31 -13.06
N ALA A 479 3.70 12.32 -12.58
CA ALA A 479 2.26 12.44 -12.40
C ALA A 479 1.92 13.17 -11.09
N SER A 480 0.98 14.10 -11.16
CA SER A 480 0.39 14.81 -10.00
C SER A 480 -1.02 14.32 -9.69
N TYR A 481 -1.62 13.50 -10.57
CA TYR A 481 -2.96 12.95 -10.42
C TYR A 481 -2.92 11.43 -10.57
N VAL A 482 -3.62 10.74 -9.69
CA VAL A 482 -3.79 9.28 -9.70
C VAL A 482 -5.27 8.98 -9.59
N PHE A 483 -5.83 8.38 -10.64
CA PHE A 483 -7.21 7.94 -10.66
C PHE A 483 -7.33 6.44 -10.46
N PHE A 484 -8.26 6.04 -9.63
CA PHE A 484 -8.70 4.65 -9.53
C PHE A 484 -10.08 4.51 -10.17
N MET A 485 -10.16 3.93 -11.38
CA MET A 485 -11.42 3.49 -11.99
C MET A 485 -12.13 2.49 -11.08
N ASP A 486 -11.34 1.63 -10.47
CA ASP A 486 -11.72 0.65 -9.45
C ASP A 486 -10.50 0.31 -8.58
N LYS A 487 -10.70 0.09 -7.29
CA LYS A 487 -9.64 -0.24 -6.34
C LYS A 487 -9.50 -1.75 -6.15
N ALA A 488 -8.30 -2.21 -5.82
CA ALA A 488 -8.07 -3.57 -5.34
C ALA A 488 -8.74 -3.79 -3.97
N TRP A 489 -9.15 -5.01 -3.69
CA TRP A 489 -9.64 -5.41 -2.35
C TRP A 489 -8.57 -5.34 -1.26
N ASN A 490 -7.32 -5.29 -1.67
CA ASN A 490 -6.18 -5.15 -0.78
C ASN A 490 -5.75 -3.69 -0.75
N SER A 491 -5.86 -3.04 0.41
CA SER A 491 -5.43 -1.65 0.61
C SER A 491 -3.94 -1.45 0.33
N GLY A 492 -3.11 -2.47 0.59
CA GLY A 492 -1.68 -2.43 0.28
C GLY A 492 -1.37 -2.34 -1.22
N ASP A 493 -2.13 -3.05 -2.07
CA ASP A 493 -1.94 -2.97 -3.52
C ASP A 493 -2.32 -1.57 -4.05
N ASN A 494 -3.37 -0.95 -3.49
CA ASN A 494 -3.76 0.42 -3.82
C ASN A 494 -2.70 1.42 -3.37
N ALA A 495 -2.24 1.35 -2.11
CA ALA A 495 -1.18 2.21 -1.59
C ALA A 495 0.12 2.06 -2.41
N GLN A 496 0.47 0.85 -2.83
CA GLN A 496 1.62 0.59 -3.68
C GLN A 496 1.47 1.23 -5.07
N ALA A 497 0.26 1.24 -5.63
CA ALA A 497 -0.04 1.92 -6.90
C ALA A 497 0.08 3.44 -6.77
N GLU A 498 -0.48 4.05 -5.72
CA GLU A 498 -0.36 5.48 -5.41
C GLU A 498 1.12 5.91 -5.32
N ASP A 499 1.94 5.08 -4.69
CA ASP A 499 3.36 5.33 -4.47
C ASP A 499 4.21 5.29 -5.75
N ARG A 500 3.62 4.99 -6.90
CA ARG A 500 4.28 5.20 -8.21
C ARG A 500 4.41 6.67 -8.56
N ALA A 501 3.42 7.49 -8.19
CA ALA A 501 3.45 8.95 -8.32
C ALA A 501 4.14 9.63 -7.13
N HIS A 502 3.90 9.17 -5.90
CA HIS A 502 4.38 9.78 -4.67
C HIS A 502 5.67 9.14 -4.17
N ARG A 503 6.79 9.60 -4.68
CA ARG A 503 8.12 9.04 -4.42
C ARG A 503 9.17 10.16 -4.35
N ILE A 504 10.38 9.85 -3.88
CA ILE A 504 11.54 10.77 -3.92
C ILE A 504 11.68 11.34 -5.34
N GLY A 505 11.70 12.68 -5.44
CA GLY A 505 11.71 13.43 -6.70
C GLY A 505 10.34 13.91 -7.19
N THR A 506 9.27 13.67 -6.45
CA THR A 506 7.96 14.31 -6.68
C THR A 506 8.03 15.77 -6.26
N VAL A 507 7.59 16.68 -7.13
CA VAL A 507 7.78 18.14 -6.94
C VAL A 507 6.56 18.82 -6.29
N GLY A 508 5.35 18.28 -6.47
CA GLY A 508 4.10 18.86 -5.96
C GLY A 508 3.18 17.85 -5.30
N ALA A 509 2.10 18.31 -4.70
CA ALA A 509 1.07 17.42 -4.14
C ALA A 509 0.58 16.40 -5.16
N VAL A 510 0.27 15.19 -4.70
CA VAL A 510 -0.31 14.14 -5.52
C VAL A 510 -1.77 13.96 -5.16
N ASN A 511 -2.66 14.26 -6.10
CA ASN A 511 -4.10 14.08 -5.96
C ASN A 511 -4.47 12.62 -6.27
N VAL A 512 -5.00 11.91 -5.28
CA VAL A 512 -5.45 10.52 -5.40
C VAL A 512 -6.97 10.50 -5.42
N ILE A 513 -7.55 10.14 -6.54
CA ILE A 513 -8.98 10.27 -6.82
C ILE A 513 -9.59 8.90 -7.03
N SER A 514 -10.57 8.56 -6.19
CA SER A 514 -11.37 7.34 -6.32
C SER A 514 -12.63 7.62 -7.13
N MET A 515 -12.86 6.88 -8.22
CA MET A 515 -14.07 6.99 -9.01
C MET A 515 -15.12 6.00 -8.48
N VAL A 516 -16.24 6.50 -7.94
CA VAL A 516 -17.27 5.70 -7.26
C VAL A 516 -18.63 5.90 -7.92
N ALA A 517 -19.24 4.84 -8.40
CA ALA A 517 -20.63 4.87 -8.87
C ALA A 517 -21.59 4.82 -7.68
N LYS A 518 -22.46 5.83 -7.55
CA LYS A 518 -23.40 5.95 -6.43
C LYS A 518 -24.39 4.80 -6.36
N GLY A 519 -24.67 4.32 -5.15
CA GLY A 519 -25.65 3.26 -4.88
C GLY A 519 -25.23 1.90 -5.42
N THR A 520 -23.94 1.64 -5.56
CA THR A 520 -23.41 0.42 -6.15
C THR A 520 -22.40 -0.31 -5.26
N ILE A 521 -21.89 -1.42 -5.76
CA ILE A 521 -20.83 -2.21 -5.13
C ILE A 521 -19.55 -1.39 -4.85
N ASP A 522 -19.34 -0.28 -5.57
CA ASP A 522 -18.15 0.54 -5.41
C ASP A 522 -18.10 1.19 -4.02
N GLU A 523 -19.25 1.66 -3.50
CA GLU A 523 -19.34 2.21 -2.14
C GLU A 523 -19.00 1.15 -1.09
N ALA A 524 -19.50 -0.07 -1.27
CA ALA A 524 -19.19 -1.18 -0.37
C ALA A 524 -17.71 -1.58 -0.39
N VAL A 525 -17.02 -1.41 -1.53
CA VAL A 525 -15.57 -1.62 -1.63
C VAL A 525 -14.81 -0.54 -0.87
N GLU A 526 -15.22 0.73 -0.98
CA GLU A 526 -14.61 1.83 -0.21
C GLU A 526 -14.78 1.61 1.30
N ASP A 527 -15.99 1.29 1.77
CA ASP A 527 -16.25 0.96 3.17
C ASP A 527 -15.35 -0.19 3.67
N TYR A 528 -15.25 -1.26 2.89
CA TYR A 528 -14.40 -2.41 3.23
C TYR A 528 -12.91 -2.03 3.31
N LEU A 529 -12.43 -1.18 2.41
CA LEU A 529 -11.04 -0.73 2.42
C LEU A 529 -10.73 0.15 3.63
N LEU A 530 -11.65 1.02 4.02
CA LEU A 530 -11.53 1.86 5.22
C LEU A 530 -11.41 1.01 6.49
N GLU A 531 -12.23 -0.03 6.63
CA GLU A 531 -12.18 -0.91 7.80
C GLU A 531 -10.94 -1.79 7.87
N ASN A 532 -10.45 -2.30 6.72
CA ASN A 532 -9.18 -3.00 6.68
C ASN A 532 -7.99 -2.09 7.01
N LYS A 533 -8.05 -0.82 6.63
CA LYS A 533 -7.03 0.16 6.99
C LYS A 533 -6.96 0.33 8.51
N ASP A 534 -8.10 0.45 9.20
CA ASP A 534 -8.16 0.55 10.66
C ASP A 534 -7.49 -0.66 11.36
N LEU A 535 -7.73 -1.86 10.86
CA LEU A 535 -7.07 -3.07 11.39
C LEU A 535 -5.55 -3.04 11.19
N ILE A 536 -5.08 -2.63 10.02
CA ILE A 536 -3.65 -2.53 9.72
C ILE A 536 -3.01 -1.46 10.60
N ASP A 537 -3.63 -0.29 10.72
CA ASP A 537 -3.15 0.81 11.55
C ASP A 537 -3.02 0.39 13.03
N ARG A 538 -3.94 -0.43 13.54
CA ARG A 538 -3.86 -0.95 14.92
C ARG A 538 -2.73 -1.96 15.12
N VAL A 539 -2.55 -2.91 14.21
CA VAL A 539 -1.59 -4.00 14.40
C VAL A 539 -0.19 -3.59 13.96
N VAL A 540 -0.08 -2.89 12.84
CA VAL A 540 1.22 -2.51 12.26
C VAL A 540 1.72 -1.19 12.83
N ASP A 541 0.83 -0.20 12.96
CA ASP A 541 1.18 1.15 13.40
C ASP A 541 0.78 1.44 14.86
N GLY A 542 0.09 0.50 15.54
CA GLY A 542 -0.29 0.62 16.95
C GLY A 542 -1.45 1.60 17.22
N LYS A 543 -2.28 1.92 16.21
CA LYS A 543 -3.35 2.93 16.26
C LYS A 543 -4.72 2.34 15.90
N GLY A 544 -5.83 2.97 16.34
CA GLY A 544 -7.18 2.72 15.83
C GLY A 544 -8.30 2.41 16.84
N SER A 545 -9.54 2.67 16.47
CA SER A 545 -10.76 2.47 17.26
C SER A 545 -11.55 1.22 16.82
N LYS A 546 -12.46 0.74 17.68
CA LYS A 546 -13.22 -0.51 17.48
C LYS A 546 -14.40 -0.33 16.53
N GLN A 547 -14.41 -0.97 15.36
CA GLN A 547 -15.64 -1.25 14.60
C GLN A 547 -15.69 -2.68 14.03
N ASP A 548 -16.89 -3.21 13.81
CA ASP A 548 -17.17 -4.66 13.69
C ASP A 548 -17.43 -5.08 12.24
N ILE A 549 -16.66 -6.05 11.73
CA ILE A 549 -16.71 -6.60 10.35
C ILE A 549 -18.09 -7.19 9.96
N LYS A 550 -18.92 -7.53 10.96
CA LYS A 550 -20.24 -8.13 10.73
C LYS A 550 -21.22 -7.21 10.01
N THR A 551 -21.05 -5.90 10.20
CA THR A 551 -21.88 -4.85 9.59
C THR A 551 -21.68 -4.74 8.09
N ILE A 552 -20.46 -5.04 7.59
CA ILE A 552 -20.09 -4.91 6.17
C ILE A 552 -20.67 -6.02 5.32
N LEU A 553 -20.52 -7.27 5.76
CA LEU A 553 -21.09 -8.41 5.04
C LEU A 553 -22.62 -8.28 4.92
N ASN A 554 -23.26 -7.77 5.96
CA ASN A 554 -24.70 -7.48 5.93
C ASN A 554 -25.04 -6.30 5.01
N LYS A 555 -24.21 -5.25 4.96
CA LYS A 555 -24.34 -4.16 3.96
C LYS A 555 -24.13 -4.66 2.53
N LEU A 556 -23.10 -5.46 2.27
CA LEU A 556 -22.84 -6.06 0.95
C LEU A 556 -24.01 -6.90 0.43
N LEU A 557 -24.74 -7.56 1.32
CA LEU A 557 -25.91 -8.39 0.97
C LEU A 557 -27.24 -7.61 0.97
N SER A 558 -27.31 -6.46 1.63
CA SER A 558 -28.53 -5.63 1.73
C SER A 558 -28.58 -4.48 0.72
N ILE A 559 -27.47 -4.20 0.02
CA ILE A 559 -27.43 -3.32 -1.14
C ILE A 559 -27.82 -4.12 -2.38
#